data_7edcf49488ad3be6ae4eb1e5997a5ea0
#
_entry.id   7edcf49488ad3be6ae4eb1e5997a5ea0
#
_cell.length_a   1.000
_cell.length_b   1.000
_cell.length_c   1.000
_cell.angle_alpha   90.00
_cell.angle_beta   90.00
_cell.angle_gamma   90.00
#
_symmetry.space_group_name_H-M   'P 1'
#
loop_
_entity.id
_entity.type
_entity.pdbx_description
1 polymer ?
#
loop_
_entity_poly.entity_id
_entity_poly.type
_entity_poly.pdbx_seq_one_letter_code
_entity_poly.pdbx_strand_id
1 'polypeptide(L)'
;MGPGWVAWEKRTRATPRPGKRNQATTDIFIEGLRHATAHGKFQISTDGFQPYRTSIPNTLEDRASFATITKVYRATAEGERRYSPAEVVATEVVSVMGDPDPKKICTSHIERQNLTIRMQIRRLTRLTNAFSKKWENHWAALCLHFAYYNFCRIHCTLRVTPAMEAGISDHPWELAELLAA
;
A
#
# COMPACT_ATOMS: atom_id res chain seq x y z
N MET A 1 17.90 0.53 11.37
CA MET A 1 16.91 -0.32 10.67
C MET A 1 15.79 0.60 10.19
N GLY A 2 15.87 1.02 8.93
CA GLY A 2 14.92 1.96 8.35
C GLY A 2 13.56 1.30 8.10
N PRO A 3 12.45 2.04 8.17
CA PRO A 3 11.14 1.52 7.78
C PRO A 3 11.17 1.20 6.29
N GLY A 4 10.88 -0.07 5.95
CA GLY A 4 10.82 -0.53 4.57
C GLY A 4 9.66 0.12 3.82
N TRP A 5 9.88 1.29 3.27
CA TRP A 5 8.95 1.93 2.36
C TRP A 5 9.17 1.37 0.96
N VAL A 6 8.15 0.81 0.39
CA VAL A 6 8.18 0.39 -1.01
C VAL A 6 8.15 1.65 -1.87
N ALA A 7 9.31 2.05 -2.37
CA ALA A 7 9.39 3.04 -3.44
C ALA A 7 8.81 2.40 -4.70
N TRP A 8 7.72 2.96 -5.20
CA TRP A 8 7.13 2.55 -6.47
C TRP A 8 8.03 3.03 -7.61
N GLU A 9 8.82 2.11 -8.15
CA GLU A 9 9.82 2.44 -9.17
C GLU A 9 9.20 2.58 -10.57
N LYS A 10 9.74 3.52 -11.36
CA LYS A 10 9.39 3.91 -12.74
C LYS A 10 9.42 2.76 -13.80
N ARG A 11 9.68 1.51 -13.42
CA ARG A 11 10.01 0.43 -14.37
C ARG A 11 8.86 -0.45 -14.86
N THR A 12 7.66 -0.30 -14.39
CA THR A 12 6.56 -1.09 -14.95
C THR A 12 5.90 -0.36 -16.11
N ARG A 13 6.39 -0.59 -17.32
CA ARG A 13 5.67 -0.29 -18.59
C ARG A 13 4.33 -1.02 -18.73
N ALA A 14 3.98 -1.86 -17.79
CA ALA A 14 2.66 -2.45 -17.68
C ALA A 14 1.78 -1.47 -16.88
N THR A 15 1.05 -0.61 -17.56
CA THR A 15 -0.09 0.09 -16.95
C THR A 15 -0.98 -0.98 -16.31
N PRO A 16 -1.13 -1.02 -14.98
CA PRO A 16 -2.04 -1.96 -14.35
C PRO A 16 -3.43 -1.64 -14.87
N ARG A 17 -3.95 -2.49 -15.74
CA ARG A 17 -5.35 -2.36 -16.16
C ARG A 17 -6.21 -2.59 -14.94
N PRO A 18 -7.26 -1.78 -14.73
CA PRO A 18 -8.19 -2.02 -13.65
C PRO A 18 -8.81 -3.40 -13.87
N GLY A 19 -8.40 -4.37 -13.09
CA GLY A 19 -8.90 -5.73 -13.14
C GLY A 19 -9.85 -5.99 -11.97
N LYS A 20 -10.59 -7.09 -12.07
CA LYS A 20 -11.33 -7.61 -10.92
C LYS A 20 -10.33 -7.99 -9.83
N ARG A 21 -10.71 -7.84 -8.57
CA ARG A 21 -9.94 -8.30 -7.42
C ARG A 21 -10.00 -9.85 -7.35
N ASN A 22 -9.10 -10.51 -8.08
CA ASN A 22 -9.03 -11.96 -8.23
C ASN A 22 -7.57 -12.46 -8.21
N GLN A 23 -7.37 -13.78 -8.33
CA GLN A 23 -6.05 -14.39 -8.30
C GLN A 23 -5.11 -13.80 -9.39
N ALA A 24 -5.53 -13.74 -10.63
CA ALA A 24 -4.68 -13.30 -11.75
C ALA A 24 -4.15 -11.87 -11.56
N THR A 25 -4.98 -10.93 -11.12
CA THR A 25 -4.53 -9.57 -10.85
C THR A 25 -3.64 -9.48 -9.62
N THR A 26 -3.82 -10.39 -8.65
CA THR A 26 -2.95 -10.47 -7.48
C THR A 26 -1.57 -11.01 -7.86
N ASP A 27 -1.49 -12.02 -8.71
CA ASP A 27 -0.22 -12.58 -9.19
C ASP A 27 0.60 -11.52 -9.93
N ILE A 28 -0.02 -10.74 -10.81
CA ILE A 28 0.63 -9.62 -11.50
C ILE A 28 1.13 -8.56 -10.50
N PHE A 29 0.33 -8.25 -9.48
CA PHE A 29 0.71 -7.30 -8.44
C PHE A 29 1.91 -7.78 -7.61
N ILE A 30 1.92 -9.04 -7.18
CA ILE A 30 3.00 -9.60 -6.38
C ILE A 30 4.28 -9.77 -7.22
N GLU A 31 4.17 -10.12 -8.50
CA GLU A 31 5.32 -10.12 -9.42
C GLU A 31 5.90 -8.71 -9.58
N GLY A 32 5.06 -7.69 -9.72
CA GLY A 32 5.48 -6.29 -9.70
C GLY A 32 6.21 -5.91 -8.40
N LEU A 33 5.72 -6.38 -7.25
CA LEU A 33 6.36 -6.17 -5.95
C LEU A 33 7.73 -6.84 -5.88
N ARG A 34 7.87 -8.06 -6.41
CA ARG A 34 9.14 -8.78 -6.50
C ARG A 34 10.19 -7.97 -7.24
N HIS A 35 9.83 -7.36 -8.35
CA HIS A 35 10.73 -6.54 -9.16
C HIS A 35 11.04 -5.16 -8.54
N ALA A 36 10.11 -4.62 -7.77
CA ALA A 36 10.26 -3.30 -7.14
C ALA A 36 11.00 -3.34 -5.79
N THR A 37 11.22 -4.53 -5.22
CA THR A 37 11.90 -4.68 -3.93
C THR A 37 13.36 -5.11 -4.09
N ALA A 38 14.25 -4.56 -3.24
CA ALA A 38 15.66 -4.96 -3.18
C ALA A 38 15.82 -6.44 -2.85
N HIS A 39 16.97 -7.03 -3.21
CA HIS A 39 17.30 -8.46 -3.01
C HIS A 39 17.56 -8.81 -1.52
N GLY A 40 16.74 -8.38 -0.61
CA GLY A 40 16.85 -8.69 0.81
C GLY A 40 15.63 -9.43 1.34
N LYS A 41 15.75 -9.99 2.54
CA LYS A 41 14.60 -10.53 3.27
C LYS A 41 13.78 -9.40 3.86
N PHE A 42 12.47 -9.50 3.76
CA PHE A 42 11.53 -8.54 4.30
C PHE A 42 10.26 -9.21 4.83
N GLN A 43 9.48 -8.47 5.60
CA GLN A 43 8.23 -8.98 6.14
C GLN A 43 7.04 -8.35 5.44
N ILE A 44 6.02 -9.16 5.16
CA ILE A 44 4.73 -8.72 4.61
C ILE A 44 3.63 -9.05 5.59
N SER A 45 2.75 -8.08 5.81
CA SER A 45 1.49 -8.28 6.53
C SER A 45 0.34 -7.85 5.63
N THR A 46 -0.67 -8.71 5.48
CA THR A 46 -1.86 -8.41 4.67
C THR A 46 -3.13 -8.65 5.46
N ASP A 47 -4.26 -8.22 4.89
CA ASP A 47 -5.58 -8.66 5.32
C ASP A 47 -5.82 -10.14 4.94
N GLY A 48 -6.99 -10.67 5.31
CA GLY A 48 -7.39 -12.06 5.04
C GLY A 48 -7.75 -12.36 3.58
N PHE A 49 -7.39 -11.51 2.60
CA PHE A 49 -7.72 -11.75 1.19
C PHE A 49 -7.00 -12.99 0.65
N GLN A 50 -7.77 -14.03 0.32
CA GLN A 50 -7.26 -15.36 -0.02
C GLN A 50 -6.19 -15.40 -1.13
N PRO A 51 -6.30 -14.67 -2.26
CA PRO A 51 -5.28 -14.69 -3.29
C PRO A 51 -3.86 -14.36 -2.81
N TYR A 52 -3.70 -13.55 -1.76
CA TYR A 52 -2.37 -13.29 -1.19
C TYR A 52 -1.70 -14.53 -0.60
N ARG A 53 -2.48 -15.43 -0.01
CA ARG A 53 -1.97 -16.67 0.59
C ARG A 53 -1.35 -17.61 -0.43
N THR A 54 -1.74 -17.51 -1.69
CA THR A 54 -1.18 -18.28 -2.80
C THR A 54 -0.09 -17.51 -3.52
N SER A 55 -0.33 -16.26 -3.90
CA SER A 55 0.59 -15.47 -4.73
C SER A 55 1.91 -15.16 -4.03
N ILE A 56 1.86 -14.78 -2.75
CA ILE A 56 3.07 -14.36 -2.00
C ILE A 56 4.05 -15.52 -1.85
N PRO A 57 3.66 -16.71 -1.35
CA PRO A 57 4.59 -17.83 -1.26
C PRO A 57 5.15 -18.27 -2.62
N ASN A 58 4.32 -18.33 -3.65
CA ASN A 58 4.73 -18.80 -4.97
C ASN A 58 5.69 -17.84 -5.70
N THR A 59 5.60 -16.53 -5.41
CA THR A 59 6.37 -15.52 -6.15
C THR A 59 7.60 -15.05 -5.36
N LEU A 60 7.49 -14.91 -4.05
CA LEU A 60 8.56 -14.34 -3.22
C LEU A 60 9.40 -15.39 -2.49
N GLU A 61 8.89 -16.63 -2.43
CA GLU A 61 9.62 -17.77 -1.86
C GLU A 61 10.23 -17.43 -0.47
N ASP A 62 11.53 -17.68 -0.29
CA ASP A 62 12.27 -17.45 0.95
C ASP A 62 12.62 -15.96 1.23
N ARG A 63 12.32 -15.05 0.28
CA ARG A 63 12.59 -13.61 0.44
C ARG A 63 11.64 -12.92 1.39
N ALA A 64 10.45 -13.47 1.62
CA ALA A 64 9.44 -12.84 2.46
C ALA A 64 9.06 -13.71 3.66
N SER A 65 8.97 -13.10 4.85
CA SER A 65 8.20 -13.65 5.96
C SER A 65 6.80 -13.07 5.88
N PHE A 66 5.78 -13.92 5.84
CA PHE A 66 4.42 -13.49 5.53
C PHE A 66 3.43 -13.90 6.63
N ALA A 67 2.66 -12.92 7.09
CA ALA A 67 1.55 -13.12 8.01
C ALA A 67 0.28 -12.43 7.52
N THR A 68 -0.86 -13.02 7.83
CA THR A 68 -2.18 -12.41 7.62
C THR A 68 -2.77 -11.96 8.93
N ILE A 69 -3.47 -10.83 8.91
CA ILE A 69 -4.22 -10.30 10.05
C ILE A 69 -5.69 -10.13 9.65
N THR A 70 -6.57 -10.78 10.35
CA THR A 70 -8.01 -10.75 10.08
C THR A 70 -8.73 -10.16 11.30
N LYS A 71 -9.45 -9.06 11.09
CA LYS A 71 -10.29 -8.45 12.13
C LYS A 71 -11.67 -9.10 12.11
N VAL A 72 -12.07 -9.67 13.22
CA VAL A 72 -13.41 -10.25 13.43
C VAL A 72 -14.29 -9.15 14.01
N TYR A 73 -15.41 -8.87 13.34
CA TYR A 73 -16.34 -7.83 13.74
C TYR A 73 -17.59 -8.44 14.37
N ARG A 74 -18.12 -7.77 15.39
CA ARG A 74 -19.42 -8.14 15.97
C ARG A 74 -20.52 -7.84 14.94
N ALA A 75 -21.51 -8.73 14.84
CA ALA A 75 -22.70 -8.48 14.06
C ALA A 75 -23.47 -7.27 14.66
N THR A 76 -23.63 -6.22 13.88
CA THR A 76 -24.38 -5.04 14.26
C THR A 76 -25.85 -5.24 13.88
N ALA A 77 -26.77 -4.86 14.74
CA ALA A 77 -28.21 -4.91 14.45
C ALA A 77 -28.56 -4.08 13.19
N GLU A 78 -29.59 -4.52 12.45
CA GLU A 78 -29.87 -3.96 11.11
C GLU A 78 -30.12 -2.44 11.07
N GLY A 79 -30.65 -1.84 12.15
CA GLY A 79 -30.89 -0.39 12.25
C GLY A 79 -29.64 0.45 12.53
N GLU A 80 -28.62 -0.12 13.13
CA GLU A 80 -27.42 0.62 13.59
C GLU A 80 -26.27 0.63 12.57
N ARG A 81 -26.30 -0.26 11.57
CA ARG A 81 -25.23 -0.41 10.55
C ARG A 81 -24.85 0.88 9.82
N ARG A 82 -25.75 1.85 9.76
CA ARG A 82 -25.56 3.06 8.97
C ARG A 82 -24.69 4.12 9.66
N TYR A 83 -24.68 4.14 10.98
CA TYR A 83 -24.09 5.23 11.77
C TYR A 83 -23.06 4.78 12.80
N SER A 84 -23.03 3.50 13.17
CA SER A 84 -22.06 2.97 14.12
C SER A 84 -21.01 2.15 13.41
N PRO A 85 -19.71 2.43 13.62
CA PRO A 85 -18.65 1.56 13.12
C PRO A 85 -18.77 0.19 13.77
N ALA A 86 -18.56 -0.88 12.99
CA ALA A 86 -18.55 -2.24 13.51
C ALA A 86 -17.44 -2.40 14.56
N GLU A 87 -17.80 -2.96 15.72
CA GLU A 87 -16.87 -3.21 16.81
C GLU A 87 -15.97 -4.42 16.48
N VAL A 88 -14.65 -4.23 16.59
CA VAL A 88 -13.68 -5.33 16.44
C VAL A 88 -13.67 -6.15 17.72
N VAL A 89 -14.12 -7.39 17.64
CA VAL A 89 -14.22 -8.32 18.80
C VAL A 89 -12.93 -9.10 18.98
N ALA A 90 -12.29 -9.49 17.89
CA ALA A 90 -11.05 -10.24 17.90
C ALA A 90 -10.17 -9.88 16.70
N THR A 91 -8.90 -10.15 16.85
CA THR A 91 -7.93 -10.05 15.76
C THR A 91 -7.19 -11.38 15.66
N GLU A 92 -7.34 -12.05 14.55
CA GLU A 92 -6.64 -13.30 14.26
C GLU A 92 -5.38 -13.01 13.46
N VAL A 93 -4.24 -13.48 13.94
CA VAL A 93 -2.95 -13.38 13.27
C VAL A 93 -2.51 -14.78 12.91
N VAL A 94 -2.26 -15.00 11.61
CA VAL A 94 -1.78 -16.29 11.10
C VAL A 94 -0.44 -16.08 10.38
N SER A 95 0.60 -16.75 10.88
CA SER A 95 1.86 -16.89 10.14
C SER A 95 1.65 -17.85 8.99
N VAL A 96 1.91 -17.41 7.76
CA VAL A 96 1.68 -18.21 6.53
C VAL A 96 2.98 -18.75 5.99
N MET A 97 4.07 -17.96 6.06
CA MET A 97 5.36 -18.31 5.49
C MET A 97 6.50 -17.64 6.26
N GLY A 98 7.60 -18.38 6.45
CA GLY A 98 8.79 -17.90 7.14
C GLY A 98 8.56 -17.67 8.64
N ASP A 99 9.37 -16.78 9.21
CA ASP A 99 9.29 -16.39 10.62
C ASP A 99 9.01 -14.88 10.73
N PRO A 100 7.74 -14.46 10.65
CA PRO A 100 7.38 -13.06 10.78
C PRO A 100 7.48 -12.59 12.23
N ASP A 101 8.16 -11.47 12.48
CA ASP A 101 8.24 -10.81 13.79
C ASP A 101 6.84 -10.39 14.25
N PRO A 102 6.29 -10.98 15.33
CA PRO A 102 4.94 -10.67 15.80
C PRO A 102 4.71 -9.19 16.11
N LYS A 103 5.74 -8.47 16.53
CA LYS A 103 5.66 -7.05 16.88
C LYS A 103 5.47 -6.15 15.65
N LYS A 104 5.79 -6.64 14.47
CA LYS A 104 5.69 -5.91 13.20
C LYS A 104 4.47 -6.32 12.36
N ILE A 105 3.70 -7.29 12.81
CA ILE A 105 2.48 -7.71 12.10
C ILE A 105 1.38 -6.68 12.33
N CYS A 106 1.15 -5.82 11.35
CA CYS A 106 0.07 -4.83 11.41
C CYS A 106 -0.38 -4.40 10.01
N THR A 107 -1.60 -3.89 9.91
CA THR A 107 -2.15 -3.23 8.71
C THR A 107 -2.27 -1.71 8.89
N SER A 108 -1.88 -1.18 10.04
CA SER A 108 -2.06 0.23 10.40
C SER A 108 -1.35 1.19 9.45
N HIS A 109 -0.18 0.82 8.92
CA HIS A 109 0.55 1.65 7.98
C HIS A 109 -0.22 1.86 6.67
N ILE A 110 -0.77 0.80 6.09
CA ILE A 110 -1.56 0.90 4.86
C ILE A 110 -2.92 1.58 5.11
N GLU A 111 -3.55 1.35 6.25
CA GLU A 111 -4.78 2.05 6.66
C GLU A 111 -4.52 3.56 6.79
N ARG A 112 -3.41 3.94 7.41
CA ARG A 112 -2.98 5.35 7.52
C ARG A 112 -2.69 5.97 6.15
N GLN A 113 -1.99 5.25 5.28
CA GLN A 113 -1.69 5.70 3.93
C GLN A 113 -2.98 5.87 3.10
N ASN A 114 -3.93 4.95 3.22
CA ASN A 114 -5.24 5.06 2.58
C ASN A 114 -6.01 6.30 3.06
N LEU A 115 -5.93 6.64 4.35
CA LEU A 115 -6.51 7.88 4.86
C LEU A 115 -5.82 9.10 4.26
N THR A 116 -4.49 9.13 4.25
CA THR A 116 -3.70 10.23 3.67
C THR A 116 -4.06 10.47 2.20
N ILE A 117 -4.14 9.41 1.40
CA ILE A 117 -4.53 9.49 -0.01
C ILE A 117 -5.94 10.09 -0.15
N ARG A 118 -6.91 9.64 0.65
CA ARG A 118 -8.28 10.17 0.60
C ARG A 118 -8.37 11.65 1.02
N MET A 119 -7.53 12.08 1.95
CA MET A 119 -7.49 13.48 2.39
C MET A 119 -6.82 14.39 1.36
N GLN A 120 -5.84 13.89 0.62
CA GLN A 120 -5.02 14.70 -0.29
C GLN A 120 -5.49 14.63 -1.75
N ILE A 121 -6.08 13.50 -2.17
CA ILE A 121 -6.57 13.33 -3.54
C ILE A 121 -8.10 13.38 -3.53
N ARG A 122 -8.68 14.53 -3.93
CA ARG A 122 -10.13 14.71 -3.97
C ARG A 122 -10.86 13.63 -4.77
N ARG A 123 -10.26 13.07 -5.79
CA ARG A 123 -10.82 11.98 -6.62
C ARG A 123 -11.08 10.69 -5.84
N LEU A 124 -10.39 10.48 -4.71
CA LEU A 124 -10.53 9.31 -3.83
C LEU A 124 -11.33 9.59 -2.56
N THR A 125 -11.79 10.84 -2.38
CA THR A 125 -12.69 11.20 -1.29
C THR A 125 -14.05 10.54 -1.51
N ARG A 126 -14.65 9.99 -0.45
CA ARG A 126 -16.01 9.42 -0.53
C ARG A 126 -17.05 10.52 -0.81
N LEU A 127 -18.11 10.16 -1.51
CA LEU A 127 -19.25 11.05 -1.80
C LEU A 127 -18.81 12.35 -2.48
N THR A 128 -17.91 12.28 -3.45
CA THR A 128 -17.47 13.42 -4.25
C THR A 128 -17.84 13.26 -5.71
N ASN A 129 -18.14 14.37 -6.39
CA ASN A 129 -18.31 14.42 -7.84
C ASN A 129 -16.98 14.54 -8.61
N ALA A 130 -15.85 14.53 -7.89
CA ALA A 130 -14.51 14.70 -8.46
C ALA A 130 -13.86 13.39 -8.93
N PHE A 131 -14.64 12.34 -9.19
CA PHE A 131 -14.11 11.06 -9.69
C PHE A 131 -13.55 11.19 -11.11
N SER A 132 -12.58 10.35 -11.42
CA SER A 132 -12.00 10.29 -12.77
C SER A 132 -12.87 9.46 -13.70
N LYS A 133 -13.31 10.05 -14.82
CA LYS A 133 -14.08 9.34 -15.86
C LYS A 133 -13.20 8.41 -16.70
N LYS A 134 -11.91 8.73 -16.85
CA LYS A 134 -10.92 7.94 -17.59
C LYS A 134 -9.89 7.35 -16.62
N TRP A 135 -9.52 6.10 -16.86
CA TRP A 135 -8.54 5.39 -16.04
C TRP A 135 -7.16 6.06 -16.08
N GLU A 136 -6.73 6.49 -17.26
CA GLU A 136 -5.45 7.15 -17.48
C GLU A 136 -5.30 8.39 -16.59
N ASN A 137 -6.36 9.20 -16.50
CA ASN A 137 -6.37 10.39 -15.65
C ASN A 137 -6.34 10.04 -14.15
N HIS A 138 -6.97 8.94 -13.77
CA HIS A 138 -6.92 8.44 -12.39
C HIS A 138 -5.51 7.97 -12.04
N TRP A 139 -4.92 7.19 -12.93
CA TRP A 139 -3.56 6.68 -12.78
C TRP A 139 -2.52 7.81 -12.72
N ALA A 140 -2.58 8.74 -13.66
CA ALA A 140 -1.67 9.91 -13.67
C ALA A 140 -1.75 10.72 -12.35
N ALA A 141 -2.96 10.91 -11.81
CA ALA A 141 -3.13 11.61 -10.54
C ALA A 141 -2.51 10.84 -9.36
N LEU A 142 -2.60 9.51 -9.34
CA LEU A 142 -1.93 8.68 -8.34
C LEU A 142 -0.41 8.72 -8.48
N CYS A 143 0.11 8.61 -9.70
CA CYS A 143 1.55 8.72 -9.96
C CYS A 143 2.12 10.06 -9.49
N LEU A 144 1.45 11.16 -9.85
CA LEU A 144 1.86 12.50 -9.42
C LEU A 144 1.80 12.66 -7.90
N HIS A 145 0.75 12.14 -7.26
CA HIS A 145 0.64 12.18 -5.80
C HIS A 145 1.78 11.45 -5.11
N PHE A 146 2.09 10.23 -5.54
CA PHE A 146 3.17 9.46 -4.94
C PHE A 146 4.56 10.02 -5.26
N ALA A 147 4.75 10.57 -6.44
CA ALA A 147 5.99 11.27 -6.78
C ALA A 147 6.19 12.49 -5.86
N TYR A 148 5.18 13.34 -5.72
CA TYR A 148 5.21 14.46 -4.79
C TYR A 148 5.42 14.02 -3.33
N TYR A 149 4.68 13.00 -2.88
CA TYR A 149 4.79 12.46 -1.52
C TYR A 149 6.19 11.95 -1.21
N ASN A 150 6.81 11.27 -2.17
CA ASN A 150 8.12 10.64 -1.96
C ASN A 150 9.29 11.62 -2.12
N PHE A 151 9.22 12.57 -3.04
CA PHE A 151 10.35 13.41 -3.38
C PHE A 151 10.28 14.85 -2.83
N CYS A 152 9.07 15.43 -2.76
CA CYS A 152 8.92 16.84 -2.37
C CYS A 152 8.49 17.01 -0.92
N ARG A 153 7.66 16.08 -0.39
CA ARG A 153 7.06 16.25 0.92
C ARG A 153 7.96 15.75 2.04
N ILE A 154 8.35 16.66 2.96
CA ILE A 154 9.03 16.28 4.20
C ILE A 154 8.04 15.56 5.12
N HIS A 155 8.38 14.36 5.55
CA HIS A 155 7.58 13.57 6.47
C HIS A 155 7.84 14.00 7.92
N CYS A 156 6.79 14.28 8.69
CA CYS A 156 6.91 14.82 10.05
C CYS A 156 7.78 13.96 10.98
N THR A 157 7.65 12.65 10.89
CA THR A 157 8.42 11.72 11.76
C THR A 157 9.84 11.52 11.26
N LEU A 158 10.05 11.44 9.95
CA LEU A 158 11.38 11.21 9.34
C LEU A 158 12.23 12.49 9.32
N ARG A 159 11.59 13.67 9.31
CA ARG A 159 12.24 14.98 9.13
C ARG A 159 12.90 15.20 7.76
N VAL A 160 12.79 14.24 6.88
CA VAL A 160 13.24 14.22 5.50
C VAL A 160 12.15 13.70 4.59
N THR A 161 12.38 13.68 3.29
CA THR A 161 11.45 13.04 2.35
C THR A 161 11.66 11.51 2.37
N PRO A 162 10.66 10.69 2.01
CA PRO A 162 10.85 9.25 1.88
C PRO A 162 11.96 8.84 0.91
N ALA A 163 12.18 9.60 -0.17
CA ALA A 163 13.25 9.36 -1.12
C ALA A 163 14.64 9.64 -0.54
N MET A 164 14.76 10.66 0.31
CA MET A 164 16.00 10.94 1.05
C MET A 164 16.30 9.85 2.06
N GLU A 165 15.31 9.39 2.82
CA GLU A 165 15.47 8.29 3.77
C GLU A 165 15.89 6.97 3.08
N ALA A 166 15.43 6.77 1.85
CA ALA A 166 15.81 5.62 1.02
C ALA A 166 17.15 5.81 0.29
N GLY A 167 17.84 6.95 0.44
CA GLY A 167 19.09 7.25 -0.25
C GLY A 167 18.96 7.44 -1.78
N ILE A 168 17.74 7.76 -2.25
CA ILE A 168 17.44 7.98 -3.68
C ILE A 168 17.64 9.44 -4.07
N SER A 169 17.48 10.36 -3.11
CA SER A 169 17.67 11.80 -3.28
C SER A 169 18.45 12.34 -2.09
N ASP A 170 19.22 13.40 -2.29
CA ASP A 170 19.99 14.10 -1.27
C ASP A 170 19.29 15.36 -0.73
N HIS A 171 18.23 15.80 -1.40
CA HIS A 171 17.43 16.98 -1.03
C HIS A 171 15.94 16.79 -1.30
N PRO A 172 15.05 17.62 -0.69
CA PRO A 172 13.65 17.67 -1.07
C PRO A 172 13.52 18.35 -2.44
N TRP A 173 12.86 17.70 -3.39
CA TRP A 173 12.66 18.24 -4.74
C TRP A 173 11.66 19.39 -4.73
N GLU A 174 11.91 20.39 -5.56
CA GLU A 174 10.93 21.39 -5.91
C GLU A 174 9.92 20.84 -6.94
N LEU A 175 8.73 21.47 -7.01
CA LEU A 175 7.71 21.06 -8.00
C LEU A 175 8.21 21.19 -9.44
N ALA A 176 9.01 22.21 -9.73
CA ALA A 176 9.60 22.38 -11.05
C ALA A 176 10.52 21.21 -11.44
N GLU A 177 11.35 20.77 -10.50
CA GLU A 177 12.24 19.62 -10.66
C GLU A 177 11.44 18.31 -10.86
N LEU A 178 10.40 18.08 -10.04
CA LEU A 178 9.53 16.93 -10.17
C LEU A 178 8.83 16.84 -11.54
N LEU A 179 8.43 17.97 -12.10
CA LEU A 179 7.74 18.05 -13.39
C LEU A 179 8.69 17.95 -14.59
N ALA A 180 9.98 18.23 -14.40
CA ALA A 180 11.01 18.12 -15.42
C ALA A 180 11.64 16.71 -15.52
N ALA A 181 11.46 15.88 -14.49
CA ALA A 181 11.97 14.51 -14.41
C ALA A 181 11.07 13.51 -15.16
#